data_d0069a852873b86c79210a7dabc42f6f
#
_entry.id   d0069a852873b86c79210a7dabc42f6f
#
_cell.length_a   1.000
_cell.length_b   1.000
_cell.length_c   1.000
_cell.angle_alpha   90.00
_cell.angle_beta   90.00
_cell.angle_gamma   90.00
#
_symmetry.space_group_name_H-M   'P 1'
#
loop_
_entity.id
_entity.type
_entity.pdbx_description
1 polymer ?
#
loop_
_entity_poly.entity_id
_entity_poly.type
_entity_poly.pdbx_seq_one_letter_code
_entity_poly.pdbx_strand_id
1 'polypeptide(L)'
;MIIDARALGPTNTLRAPICVIGAGAAGTTLSLELAAAGHDVLLLEAGGRRVVRSAQDSLRAAQGGDAGHDRLELVRQKRLGGTTMQWGGRCVPFDQHDFAARPHVPLSGWPIDRAELDAHYAKAHRYLRLGEYEYRASRVLDGPVALLGDEVGASEIVDDDRVWRWSPPVRFGETFFARLTTSPRVRVLLHANVIELVQSGQAVTAARVALGDGRTVEVVADRFVVATGGLECARLLLASNATTPAGLGNEGGMLGACYMTHPYSEIGKLAFTDPVRARAAAFMRDIEGVYCRRLLALRPEVQRREGLLNMACALWYPDPVDPSHADPLLSAFVLTRWAMTRTHLDWRSQGVQRRYGANPKLLRHLANVGRGAPSTLRFAAEWGRQRWFSDRAVPSFMVVPATGVMRLRFDAEQSPDPANRVELSRERDGFGMPRLQVHFRVSDGDRQSMIRSLELIAAEFRRTGTATLALDDRRELLGRDLVDGTHQMGVTRMAATPRTGVVDGDCRVHGVPNLFVASSSVFPTGGVASPTLTIVALAIRLAATVSASLRSPAGVGSG
;
A
#
# COMPACT_ATOMS: atom_id res chain seq x y z
N MET A 1 -4.67 -6.50 -27.28
CA MET A 1 -4.33 -7.94 -27.57
C MET A 1 -3.58 -8.52 -26.39
N ILE A 2 -3.86 -9.78 -26.00
CA ILE A 2 -3.07 -10.50 -24.98
C ILE A 2 -2.26 -11.61 -25.66
N ILE A 3 -0.99 -11.71 -25.33
CA ILE A 3 -0.01 -12.67 -25.86
C ILE A 3 0.59 -13.45 -24.69
N ASP A 4 0.72 -14.75 -24.83
CA ASP A 4 1.50 -15.58 -23.89
C ASP A 4 2.96 -15.59 -24.34
N ALA A 5 3.86 -15.07 -23.51
CA ALA A 5 5.29 -14.99 -23.83
C ALA A 5 5.91 -16.36 -24.10
N ARG A 6 5.41 -17.42 -23.46
CA ARG A 6 5.91 -18.80 -23.64
C ARG A 6 5.72 -19.35 -25.05
N ALA A 7 4.77 -18.75 -25.82
CA ALA A 7 4.56 -19.11 -27.22
C ALA A 7 5.54 -18.42 -28.20
N LEU A 8 6.38 -17.50 -27.70
CA LEU A 8 7.38 -16.79 -28.51
C LEU A 8 8.57 -17.72 -28.84
N GLY A 9 9.08 -17.62 -30.07
CA GLY A 9 10.32 -18.28 -30.45
C GLY A 9 11.57 -17.57 -29.89
N PRO A 10 12.74 -18.23 -29.81
CA PRO A 10 13.97 -17.66 -29.21
C PRO A 10 14.54 -16.48 -30.02
N THR A 11 14.19 -16.34 -31.29
CA THR A 11 14.64 -15.25 -32.17
C THR A 11 13.69 -14.06 -32.22
N ASN A 12 12.59 -14.10 -31.43
CA ASN A 12 11.60 -13.03 -31.45
C ASN A 12 12.09 -11.82 -30.66
N THR A 13 12.40 -10.74 -31.35
CA THR A 13 12.56 -9.41 -30.75
C THR A 13 11.25 -8.66 -30.88
N LEU A 14 10.66 -8.26 -29.76
CA LEU A 14 9.48 -7.43 -29.75
C LEU A 14 9.87 -5.94 -29.75
N ARG A 15 9.11 -5.12 -30.47
CA ARG A 15 9.34 -3.67 -30.53
C ARG A 15 8.08 -2.90 -30.17
N ALA A 16 8.24 -1.81 -29.44
CA ALA A 16 7.18 -0.85 -29.13
C ALA A 16 7.80 0.54 -28.82
N PRO A 17 7.09 1.63 -29.04
CA PRO A 17 7.55 2.95 -28.57
C PRO A 17 7.71 3.01 -27.06
N ILE A 18 6.80 2.37 -26.31
CA ILE A 18 6.79 2.36 -24.85
C ILE A 18 6.67 0.92 -24.36
N CYS A 19 7.60 0.54 -23.47
CA CYS A 19 7.56 -0.71 -22.73
C CYS A 19 7.24 -0.42 -21.26
N VAL A 20 6.09 -0.92 -20.75
CA VAL A 20 5.69 -0.86 -19.35
C VAL A 20 5.88 -2.23 -18.73
N ILE A 21 6.65 -2.32 -17.63
CA ILE A 21 7.04 -3.56 -16.99
C ILE A 21 6.28 -3.72 -15.67
N GLY A 22 5.32 -4.64 -15.62
CA GLY A 22 4.41 -4.91 -14.50
C GLY A 22 3.00 -4.39 -14.75
N ALA A 23 2.01 -5.28 -14.67
CA ALA A 23 0.59 -4.99 -14.90
C ALA A 23 -0.21 -4.88 -13.60
N GLY A 24 0.39 -4.29 -12.54
CA GLY A 24 -0.29 -3.89 -11.31
C GLY A 24 -1.10 -2.59 -11.48
N ALA A 25 -1.47 -1.95 -10.36
CA ALA A 25 -2.22 -0.69 -10.38
C ALA A 25 -1.53 0.39 -11.22
N ALA A 26 -0.23 0.61 -10.99
CA ALA A 26 0.54 1.63 -11.72
C ALA A 26 0.61 1.33 -13.22
N GLY A 27 1.13 0.15 -13.60
CA GLY A 27 1.37 -0.16 -15.00
C GLY A 27 0.08 -0.27 -15.82
N THR A 28 -1.00 -0.80 -15.25
CA THR A 28 -2.31 -0.83 -15.91
C THR A 28 -2.86 0.58 -16.13
N THR A 29 -2.83 1.45 -15.10
CA THR A 29 -3.28 2.84 -15.21
C THR A 29 -2.46 3.59 -16.27
N LEU A 30 -1.14 3.53 -16.15
CA LEU A 30 -0.20 4.19 -17.07
C LEU A 30 -0.44 3.75 -18.53
N SER A 31 -0.56 2.44 -18.77
CA SER A 31 -0.77 1.91 -20.12
C SER A 31 -2.09 2.38 -20.73
N LEU A 32 -3.15 2.46 -19.94
CA LEU A 32 -4.45 2.95 -20.39
C LEU A 32 -4.43 4.47 -20.65
N GLU A 33 -3.72 5.25 -19.85
CA GLU A 33 -3.55 6.69 -20.04
C GLU A 33 -2.71 7.02 -21.28
N LEU A 34 -1.60 6.30 -21.48
CA LEU A 34 -0.75 6.45 -22.66
C LEU A 34 -1.50 6.04 -23.95
N ALA A 35 -2.26 4.97 -23.89
CA ALA A 35 -3.10 4.55 -25.02
C ALA A 35 -4.18 5.58 -25.36
N ALA A 36 -4.80 6.19 -24.34
CA ALA A 36 -5.75 7.29 -24.51
C ALA A 36 -5.10 8.55 -25.10
N ALA A 37 -3.80 8.78 -24.80
CA ALA A 37 -3.00 9.84 -25.41
C ALA A 37 -2.50 9.53 -26.82
N GLY A 38 -2.83 8.36 -27.40
CA GLY A 38 -2.51 7.97 -28.76
C GLY A 38 -1.21 7.17 -28.93
N HIS A 39 -0.57 6.72 -27.84
CA HIS A 39 0.68 5.95 -27.91
C HIS A 39 0.46 4.44 -27.87
N ASP A 40 1.28 3.73 -28.64
CA ASP A 40 1.32 2.26 -28.62
C ASP A 40 2.17 1.78 -27.44
N VAL A 41 1.62 0.89 -26.63
CA VAL A 41 2.22 0.39 -25.39
C VAL A 41 2.34 -1.13 -25.43
N LEU A 42 3.51 -1.66 -25.07
CA LEU A 42 3.71 -3.05 -24.74
C LEU A 42 3.78 -3.19 -23.20
N LEU A 43 2.77 -3.80 -22.61
CA LEU A 43 2.65 -4.05 -21.18
C LEU A 43 3.11 -5.47 -20.87
N LEU A 44 4.19 -5.62 -20.08
CA LEU A 44 4.75 -6.90 -19.67
C LEU A 44 4.26 -7.28 -18.29
N GLU A 45 3.82 -8.52 -18.09
CA GLU A 45 3.43 -9.08 -16.81
C GLU A 45 4.13 -10.41 -16.57
N ALA A 46 4.83 -10.53 -15.45
CA ALA A 46 5.60 -11.71 -15.09
C ALA A 46 4.72 -12.95 -14.83
N GLY A 47 3.51 -12.75 -14.33
CA GLY A 47 2.54 -13.82 -14.10
C GLY A 47 1.53 -13.98 -15.22
N GLY A 48 0.56 -14.86 -14.98
CA GLY A 48 -0.60 -15.06 -15.83
C GLY A 48 -1.84 -14.34 -15.33
N ARG A 49 -3.02 -14.70 -15.85
CA ARG A 49 -4.30 -14.25 -15.31
C ARG A 49 -4.59 -14.84 -13.92
N ARG A 50 -4.03 -15.99 -13.61
CA ARG A 50 -4.10 -16.65 -12.29
C ARG A 50 -2.70 -16.71 -11.70
N VAL A 51 -2.63 -16.91 -10.39
CA VAL A 51 -1.34 -17.11 -9.70
C VAL A 51 -0.67 -18.37 -10.24
N VAL A 52 0.58 -18.23 -10.67
CA VAL A 52 1.45 -19.34 -11.09
C VAL A 52 2.52 -19.52 -10.02
N ARG A 53 2.66 -20.75 -9.50
CA ARG A 53 3.53 -21.04 -8.36
C ARG A 53 4.99 -20.63 -8.57
N SER A 54 5.56 -20.89 -9.74
CA SER A 54 6.94 -20.52 -10.07
C SER A 54 7.15 -19.00 -10.09
N ALA A 55 6.22 -18.25 -10.69
CA ALA A 55 6.26 -16.79 -10.67
C ALA A 55 6.08 -16.24 -9.24
N GLN A 56 5.16 -16.81 -8.46
CA GLN A 56 4.91 -16.38 -7.08
C GLN A 56 6.11 -16.68 -6.16
N ASP A 57 6.78 -17.84 -6.33
CA ASP A 57 7.96 -18.21 -5.57
C ASP A 57 9.13 -17.23 -5.78
N SER A 58 9.23 -16.60 -6.96
CA SER A 58 10.26 -15.59 -7.24
C SER A 58 10.16 -14.34 -6.35
N LEU A 59 9.02 -14.13 -5.65
CA LEU A 59 8.83 -13.06 -4.67
C LEU A 59 9.42 -13.36 -3.28
N ARG A 60 9.89 -14.58 -3.03
CA ARG A 60 10.57 -14.91 -1.78
C ARG A 60 11.82 -14.06 -1.60
N ALA A 61 12.04 -13.61 -0.38
CA ALA A 61 13.22 -12.86 0.03
C ALA A 61 13.75 -13.40 1.36
N ALA A 62 15.04 -13.29 1.57
CA ALA A 62 15.62 -13.43 2.89
C ALA A 62 15.29 -12.19 3.71
N GLN A 63 14.96 -12.37 4.98
CA GLN A 63 14.60 -11.29 5.90
C GLN A 63 15.60 -11.22 7.03
N GLY A 64 16.12 -10.02 7.29
CA GLY A 64 16.97 -9.68 8.42
C GLY A 64 16.41 -8.47 9.15
N GLY A 65 16.70 -8.34 10.45
CA GLY A 65 16.23 -7.26 11.30
C GLY A 65 15.34 -7.74 12.44
N ASP A 66 15.04 -6.83 13.37
CA ASP A 66 14.39 -7.14 14.65
C ASP A 66 12.85 -7.16 14.58
N ALA A 67 12.26 -6.63 13.52
CA ALA A 67 10.82 -6.58 13.36
C ALA A 67 10.31 -7.77 12.53
N GLY A 68 9.28 -8.44 13.02
CA GLY A 68 8.59 -9.51 12.31
C GLY A 68 7.95 -8.99 11.03
N HIS A 69 8.66 -9.11 9.92
CA HIS A 69 8.14 -8.77 8.59
C HIS A 69 7.29 -9.92 8.04
N ASP A 70 6.16 -9.62 7.43
CA ASP A 70 5.35 -10.63 6.75
C ASP A 70 6.13 -11.27 5.59
N ARG A 71 5.90 -12.54 5.33
CA ARG A 71 6.49 -13.26 4.20
C ARG A 71 6.06 -12.61 2.88
N LEU A 72 7.02 -12.07 2.14
CA LEU A 72 6.80 -11.22 0.98
C LEU A 72 6.03 -11.92 -0.15
N GLU A 73 6.24 -13.21 -0.34
CA GLU A 73 5.51 -14.02 -1.33
C GLU A 73 4.04 -14.27 -0.96
N LEU A 74 3.63 -13.99 0.29
CA LEU A 74 2.24 -14.13 0.72
C LEU A 74 1.45 -12.82 0.62
N VAL A 75 2.12 -11.69 0.77
CA VAL A 75 1.49 -10.35 0.78
C VAL A 75 1.55 -9.63 -0.56
N ARG A 76 2.28 -10.18 -1.54
CA ARG A 76 2.38 -9.68 -2.92
C ARG A 76 1.88 -10.71 -3.92
N GLN A 77 1.49 -10.28 -5.12
CA GLN A 77 1.07 -11.19 -6.20
C GLN A 77 1.75 -10.86 -7.52
N LYS A 78 2.32 -11.88 -8.17
CA LYS A 78 2.76 -11.86 -9.57
C LYS A 78 1.66 -12.45 -10.46
N ARG A 79 0.81 -11.57 -10.96
CA ARG A 79 -0.27 -11.87 -11.91
C ARG A 79 -0.85 -10.58 -12.48
N LEU A 80 -1.60 -10.68 -13.58
CA LEU A 80 -2.35 -9.54 -14.11
C LEU A 80 -3.18 -8.87 -13.01
N GLY A 81 -2.99 -7.58 -12.81
CA GLY A 81 -3.56 -6.78 -11.73
C GLY A 81 -2.67 -6.69 -10.48
N GLY A 82 -1.61 -7.50 -10.38
CA GLY A 82 -0.67 -7.48 -9.26
C GLY A 82 -1.35 -7.65 -7.90
N THR A 83 -0.84 -6.98 -6.87
CA THR A 83 -1.33 -7.07 -5.48
C THR A 83 -2.74 -6.50 -5.30
N THR A 84 -3.28 -5.71 -6.26
CA THR A 84 -4.70 -5.28 -6.20
C THR A 84 -5.69 -6.45 -6.31
N MET A 85 -5.24 -7.63 -6.69
CA MET A 85 -6.08 -8.83 -6.72
C MET A 85 -6.41 -9.38 -5.32
N GLN A 86 -5.73 -8.88 -4.25
CA GLN A 86 -5.95 -9.30 -2.86
C GLN A 86 -6.05 -8.14 -1.86
N TRP A 87 -5.97 -6.89 -2.29
CA TRP A 87 -6.01 -5.72 -1.41
C TRP A 87 -7.37 -5.47 -0.77
N GLY A 88 -7.39 -4.69 0.32
CA GLY A 88 -8.62 -4.35 1.05
C GLY A 88 -9.39 -3.14 0.51
N GLY A 89 -8.84 -2.38 -0.43
CA GLY A 89 -9.50 -1.23 -1.05
C GLY A 89 -9.46 0.08 -0.26
N ARG A 90 -8.77 0.16 0.90
CA ARG A 90 -8.65 1.39 1.70
C ARG A 90 -7.84 2.45 0.95
N CYS A 91 -8.37 3.67 0.88
CA CYS A 91 -7.78 4.80 0.18
C CYS A 91 -7.88 6.08 1.02
N VAL A 92 -6.80 6.85 0.99
CA VAL A 92 -6.71 8.21 1.51
C VAL A 92 -5.53 8.89 0.79
N PRO A 93 -5.59 10.18 0.45
CA PRO A 93 -4.46 10.90 -0.11
C PRO A 93 -3.42 11.18 0.96
N PHE A 94 -2.18 11.43 0.54
CA PHE A 94 -1.17 12.03 1.40
C PHE A 94 -1.57 13.45 1.78
N ASP A 95 -1.19 13.87 2.98
CA ASP A 95 -1.41 15.23 3.47
C ASP A 95 -0.37 16.21 2.89
N GLN A 96 -0.70 17.51 2.89
CA GLN A 96 0.22 18.55 2.43
C GLN A 96 1.57 18.51 3.18
N HIS A 97 1.54 18.24 4.47
CA HIS A 97 2.76 18.22 5.29
C HIS A 97 3.64 16.98 5.04
N ASP A 98 3.11 15.90 4.47
CA ASP A 98 3.89 14.73 4.09
C ASP A 98 4.83 15.04 2.91
N PHE A 99 4.47 16.02 2.07
CA PHE A 99 5.29 16.51 0.96
C PHE A 99 6.37 17.50 1.39
N ALA A 100 6.16 18.19 2.50
CA ALA A 100 7.08 19.21 2.98
C ALA A 100 8.38 18.62 3.52
N ALA A 101 9.48 19.37 3.40
CA ALA A 101 10.69 19.09 4.15
C ALA A 101 10.43 19.36 5.65
N ARG A 102 10.64 18.36 6.47
CA ARG A 102 10.43 18.41 7.92
C ARG A 102 11.77 18.28 8.63
N PRO A 103 12.24 19.31 9.38
CA PRO A 103 13.58 19.31 9.99
C PRO A 103 13.86 18.11 10.90
N HIS A 104 12.81 17.58 11.54
CA HIS A 104 12.89 16.42 12.44
C HIS A 104 12.76 15.07 11.73
N VAL A 105 12.53 15.07 10.41
CA VAL A 105 12.43 13.84 9.59
C VAL A 105 13.53 13.88 8.52
N PRO A 106 14.64 13.15 8.74
CA PRO A 106 15.73 13.11 7.77
C PRO A 106 15.25 12.68 6.39
N LEU A 107 15.85 13.26 5.35
CA LEU A 107 15.52 12.94 3.96
C LEU A 107 14.04 13.17 3.58
N SER A 108 13.27 13.92 4.36
CA SER A 108 11.90 14.34 3.99
C SER A 108 11.92 15.41 2.89
N GLY A 109 10.75 15.71 2.36
CA GLY A 109 10.55 16.64 1.26
C GLY A 109 10.46 15.92 -0.09
N TRP A 110 9.29 16.05 -0.72
CA TRP A 110 9.08 15.59 -2.08
C TRP A 110 9.54 16.68 -3.06
N PRO A 111 10.20 16.37 -4.19
CA PRO A 111 10.55 17.37 -5.19
C PRO A 111 9.37 17.81 -6.07
N ILE A 112 8.15 17.51 -5.66
CA ILE A 112 6.88 17.93 -6.25
C ILE A 112 5.93 18.41 -5.15
N ASP A 113 5.02 19.32 -5.49
CA ASP A 113 4.03 19.81 -4.56
C ASP A 113 2.81 18.91 -4.48
N ARG A 114 2.18 18.86 -3.29
CA ARG A 114 0.93 18.12 -3.10
C ARG A 114 -0.18 18.60 -4.06
N ALA A 115 -0.26 19.91 -4.29
CA ALA A 115 -1.24 20.52 -5.18
C ALA A 115 -1.13 20.04 -6.64
N GLU A 116 0.08 19.69 -7.11
CA GLU A 116 0.27 19.10 -8.44
C GLU A 116 -0.48 17.77 -8.60
N LEU A 117 -0.74 17.05 -7.50
CA LEU A 117 -1.42 15.77 -7.54
C LEU A 117 -2.94 15.87 -7.40
N ASP A 118 -3.53 17.02 -7.03
CA ASP A 118 -4.97 17.11 -6.76
C ASP A 118 -5.84 16.69 -7.96
N ALA A 119 -5.55 17.21 -9.15
CA ALA A 119 -6.26 16.82 -10.37
C ALA A 119 -6.06 15.33 -10.70
N HIS A 120 -4.89 14.78 -10.41
CA HIS A 120 -4.57 13.38 -10.61
C HIS A 120 -5.24 12.47 -9.57
N TYR A 121 -5.37 12.93 -8.31
CA TYR A 121 -6.16 12.24 -7.29
C TYR A 121 -7.65 12.18 -7.67
N ALA A 122 -8.24 13.27 -8.15
CA ALA A 122 -9.62 13.27 -8.62
C ALA A 122 -9.84 12.28 -9.78
N LYS A 123 -8.87 12.17 -10.70
CA LYS A 123 -8.91 11.18 -11.78
C LYS A 123 -8.68 9.75 -11.25
N ALA A 124 -7.77 9.56 -10.28
CA ALA A 124 -7.52 8.27 -9.63
C ALA A 124 -8.76 7.74 -8.91
N HIS A 125 -9.61 8.61 -8.35
CA HIS A 125 -10.90 8.25 -7.76
C HIS A 125 -11.81 7.50 -8.75
N ARG A 126 -11.81 7.90 -10.03
CA ARG A 126 -12.58 7.19 -11.08
C ARG A 126 -12.04 5.79 -11.32
N TYR A 127 -10.70 5.61 -11.38
CA TYR A 127 -10.07 4.29 -11.49
C TYR A 127 -10.42 3.37 -10.32
N LEU A 128 -10.49 3.93 -9.12
CA LEU A 128 -10.70 3.20 -7.87
C LEU A 128 -12.16 3.17 -7.43
N ARG A 129 -13.08 3.80 -8.19
CA ARG A 129 -14.52 3.88 -7.90
C ARG A 129 -14.80 4.43 -6.49
N LEU A 130 -14.13 5.52 -6.13
CA LEU A 130 -14.19 6.14 -4.81
C LEU A 130 -15.19 7.30 -4.71
N GLY A 131 -15.94 7.61 -5.79
CA GLY A 131 -16.82 8.78 -5.84
C GLY A 131 -16.03 10.09 -5.92
N GLU A 132 -16.61 11.18 -5.44
CA GLU A 132 -15.95 12.49 -5.41
C GLU A 132 -14.71 12.51 -4.53
N TYR A 133 -13.77 13.40 -4.89
CA TYR A 133 -12.51 13.58 -4.16
C TYR A 133 -12.73 14.49 -2.96
N GLU A 134 -13.28 13.95 -1.89
CA GLU A 134 -13.48 14.63 -0.60
C GLU A 134 -13.22 13.64 0.56
N TYR A 135 -12.53 14.12 1.60
CA TYR A 135 -12.09 13.30 2.74
C TYR A 135 -12.44 13.93 4.11
N ARG A 136 -13.25 14.99 4.14
CA ARG A 136 -13.79 15.54 5.39
C ARG A 136 -15.07 14.81 5.76
N ALA A 137 -15.13 14.31 7.00
CA ALA A 137 -16.30 13.62 7.52
C ALA A 137 -17.55 14.52 7.50
N SER A 138 -17.38 15.79 7.86
CA SER A 138 -18.44 16.81 7.87
C SER A 138 -19.06 17.09 6.48
N ARG A 139 -18.35 16.73 5.41
CA ARG A 139 -18.80 16.95 4.03
C ARG A 139 -19.35 15.70 3.35
N VAL A 140 -18.86 14.52 3.73
CA VAL A 140 -19.22 13.27 3.05
C VAL A 140 -20.24 12.44 3.82
N LEU A 141 -20.42 12.69 5.13
CA LEU A 141 -21.34 11.94 5.99
C LEU A 141 -22.51 12.83 6.41
N ASP A 142 -23.69 12.24 6.53
CA ASP A 142 -24.87 12.91 7.05
C ASP A 142 -24.79 12.93 8.60
N GLY A 143 -24.67 14.13 9.18
CA GLY A 143 -24.65 14.35 10.62
C GLY A 143 -23.58 13.54 11.38
N PRO A 144 -22.27 13.63 11.04
CA PRO A 144 -21.26 12.84 11.73
C PRO A 144 -21.15 13.22 13.20
N VAL A 145 -21.11 12.22 14.09
CA VAL A 145 -20.96 12.42 15.53
C VAL A 145 -19.54 12.91 15.83
N ALA A 146 -19.39 13.97 16.64
CA ALA A 146 -18.08 14.42 17.12
C ALA A 146 -17.44 13.37 18.02
N LEU A 147 -16.17 13.06 17.79
CA LEU A 147 -15.39 12.16 18.66
C LEU A 147 -14.76 12.94 19.83
N LEU A 148 -14.45 14.19 19.59
CA LEU A 148 -13.79 15.10 20.54
C LEU A 148 -14.61 16.39 20.65
N GLY A 149 -15.00 16.78 21.88
CA GLY A 149 -15.82 17.96 22.10
C GLY A 149 -17.26 17.82 21.58
N ASP A 150 -17.87 18.95 21.22
CA ASP A 150 -19.28 19.05 20.82
C ASP A 150 -19.47 19.07 19.30
N GLU A 151 -18.45 19.51 18.56
CA GLU A 151 -18.46 19.60 17.10
C GLU A 151 -17.30 18.84 16.46
N VAL A 152 -17.55 18.31 15.26
CA VAL A 152 -16.53 17.60 14.47
C VAL A 152 -15.45 18.59 14.02
N GLY A 153 -14.20 18.24 14.26
CA GLY A 153 -13.05 19.07 13.88
C GLY A 153 -12.76 20.24 14.81
N ALA A 154 -13.46 20.39 15.95
CA ALA A 154 -13.29 21.50 16.89
C ALA A 154 -11.96 21.45 17.68
N SER A 155 -11.33 20.28 17.82
CA SER A 155 -10.08 20.17 18.56
C SER A 155 -8.90 20.80 17.81
N GLU A 156 -8.07 21.59 18.51
CA GLU A 156 -6.83 22.17 17.98
C GLU A 156 -5.65 21.20 17.99
N ILE A 157 -5.80 20.06 18.66
CA ILE A 157 -4.74 19.04 18.83
C ILE A 157 -4.96 17.88 17.87
N VAL A 158 -6.20 17.38 17.81
CA VAL A 158 -6.56 16.19 17.04
C VAL A 158 -7.60 16.56 16.00
N ASP A 159 -7.33 16.22 14.74
CA ASP A 159 -8.29 16.30 13.66
C ASP A 159 -9.14 15.02 13.64
N ASP A 160 -10.43 15.14 13.95
CA ASP A 160 -11.42 14.07 13.86
C ASP A 160 -12.39 14.27 12.68
N ASP A 161 -12.19 15.30 11.84
CA ASP A 161 -12.96 15.55 10.63
C ASP A 161 -12.37 14.85 9.39
N ARG A 162 -11.92 13.61 9.55
CA ARG A 162 -11.26 12.87 8.49
C ARG A 162 -11.87 11.49 8.31
N VAL A 163 -11.84 11.00 7.06
CA VAL A 163 -12.29 9.65 6.73
C VAL A 163 -11.27 8.89 5.88
N TRP A 164 -11.21 7.60 6.05
CA TRP A 164 -10.78 6.69 5.00
C TRP A 164 -11.96 6.39 4.09
N ARG A 165 -11.70 6.17 2.81
CA ARG A 165 -12.69 5.70 1.83
C ARG A 165 -12.27 4.33 1.29
N TRP A 166 -13.25 3.54 0.85
CA TRP A 166 -12.99 2.21 0.33
C TRP A 166 -13.44 2.06 -1.13
N SER A 167 -12.47 1.68 -1.97
CA SER A 167 -12.75 1.05 -3.26
C SER A 167 -13.58 -0.23 -3.05
N PRO A 168 -14.45 -0.65 -3.98
CA PRO A 168 -15.31 -1.84 -3.84
C PRO A 168 -14.70 -3.24 -3.97
N PRO A 169 -13.50 -3.68 -3.55
CA PRO A 169 -12.19 -3.22 -4.00
C PRO A 169 -11.99 -3.51 -5.49
N VAL A 170 -11.53 -2.53 -6.23
CA VAL A 170 -11.24 -2.67 -7.67
C VAL A 170 -10.06 -3.60 -7.88
N ARG A 171 -10.31 -4.75 -8.51
CA ARG A 171 -9.29 -5.74 -8.90
C ARG A 171 -8.81 -5.43 -10.30
N PHE A 172 -7.65 -4.81 -10.45
CA PHE A 172 -7.20 -4.25 -11.72
C PHE A 172 -7.17 -5.29 -12.85
N GLY A 173 -6.70 -6.50 -12.58
CA GLY A 173 -6.62 -7.57 -13.57
C GLY A 173 -7.99 -8.13 -14.03
N GLU A 174 -9.06 -7.85 -13.29
CA GLU A 174 -10.43 -8.20 -13.66
C GLU A 174 -11.17 -6.98 -14.22
N THR A 175 -11.15 -5.88 -13.47
CA THR A 175 -11.91 -4.65 -13.79
C THR A 175 -11.46 -4.04 -15.11
N PHE A 176 -10.15 -4.01 -15.38
CA PHE A 176 -9.61 -3.40 -16.60
C PHE A 176 -9.29 -4.40 -17.72
N PHE A 177 -9.58 -5.68 -17.53
CA PHE A 177 -9.27 -6.72 -18.50
C PHE A 177 -9.85 -6.41 -19.89
N ALA A 178 -11.12 -6.07 -19.97
CA ALA A 178 -11.76 -5.75 -21.25
C ALA A 178 -11.08 -4.54 -21.91
N ARG A 179 -10.83 -3.45 -21.17
CA ARG A 179 -10.15 -2.25 -21.70
C ARG A 179 -8.75 -2.56 -22.23
N LEU A 180 -7.99 -3.41 -21.54
CA LEU A 180 -6.65 -3.83 -21.98
C LEU A 180 -6.70 -4.70 -23.23
N THR A 181 -7.72 -5.56 -23.39
CA THR A 181 -7.82 -6.50 -24.51
C THR A 181 -8.42 -5.90 -25.76
N THR A 182 -9.35 -4.96 -25.61
CA THR A 182 -10.02 -4.28 -26.75
C THR A 182 -9.27 -3.04 -27.23
N SER A 183 -8.33 -2.50 -26.45
CA SER A 183 -7.53 -1.38 -26.89
C SER A 183 -6.66 -1.78 -28.10
N PRO A 184 -6.73 -1.04 -29.22
CA PRO A 184 -5.86 -1.30 -30.37
C PRO A 184 -4.39 -0.90 -30.10
N ARG A 185 -4.15 -0.06 -29.07
CA ARG A 185 -2.84 0.49 -28.74
C ARG A 185 -2.14 -0.20 -27.56
N VAL A 186 -2.79 -1.17 -26.90
CA VAL A 186 -2.18 -1.91 -25.79
C VAL A 186 -2.00 -3.37 -26.20
N ARG A 187 -0.75 -3.83 -26.20
CA ARG A 187 -0.39 -5.23 -26.28
C ARG A 187 0.06 -5.70 -24.90
N VAL A 188 -0.56 -6.72 -24.34
CA VAL A 188 -0.21 -7.30 -23.03
C VAL A 188 0.51 -8.61 -23.25
N LEU A 189 1.72 -8.73 -22.70
CA LEU A 189 2.50 -9.95 -22.74
C LEU A 189 2.51 -10.57 -21.34
N LEU A 190 1.84 -11.70 -21.16
CA LEU A 190 1.80 -12.47 -19.92
C LEU A 190 2.96 -13.46 -19.84
N HIS A 191 3.33 -13.91 -18.65
CA HIS A 191 4.46 -14.81 -18.38
C HIS A 191 5.80 -14.24 -18.85
N ALA A 192 5.92 -12.91 -18.88
CA ALA A 192 7.07 -12.15 -19.31
C ALA A 192 7.88 -11.68 -18.11
N ASN A 193 8.76 -12.51 -17.58
CA ASN A 193 9.62 -12.14 -16.45
C ASN A 193 10.81 -11.32 -16.92
N VAL A 194 10.74 -9.99 -16.77
CA VAL A 194 11.90 -9.13 -17.05
C VAL A 194 12.95 -9.36 -15.97
N ILE A 195 14.14 -9.75 -16.39
CA ILE A 195 15.26 -10.10 -15.50
C ILE A 195 16.41 -9.11 -15.58
N GLU A 196 16.46 -8.28 -16.62
CA GLU A 196 17.51 -7.28 -16.84
C GLU A 196 17.00 -6.18 -17.79
N LEU A 197 17.45 -4.95 -17.55
CA LEU A 197 17.38 -3.82 -18.48
C LEU A 197 18.77 -3.65 -19.11
N VAL A 198 18.86 -3.87 -20.41
CA VAL A 198 20.12 -3.80 -21.15
C VAL A 198 20.42 -2.34 -21.44
N GLN A 199 21.56 -1.83 -20.94
CA GLN A 199 22.00 -0.45 -21.12
C GLN A 199 23.09 -0.36 -22.18
N SER A 200 23.03 0.67 -23.02
CA SER A 200 24.13 1.08 -23.92
C SER A 200 24.31 2.60 -23.79
N GLY A 201 25.49 3.02 -23.42
CA GLY A 201 25.73 4.42 -23.01
C GLY A 201 24.88 4.79 -21.80
N GLN A 202 24.17 5.89 -21.86
CA GLN A 202 23.25 6.33 -20.79
C GLN A 202 21.82 5.81 -20.94
N ALA A 203 21.48 5.13 -22.04
CA ALA A 203 20.10 4.72 -22.32
C ALA A 203 19.88 3.22 -22.18
N VAL A 204 18.70 2.81 -21.73
CA VAL A 204 18.22 1.44 -21.83
C VAL A 204 17.79 1.19 -23.27
N THR A 205 18.30 0.11 -23.87
CA THR A 205 18.01 -0.27 -25.26
C THR A 205 17.04 -1.43 -25.35
N ALA A 206 17.06 -2.34 -24.36
CA ALA A 206 16.17 -3.49 -24.34
C ALA A 206 15.83 -3.95 -22.91
N ALA A 207 14.72 -4.63 -22.77
CA ALA A 207 14.40 -5.43 -21.58
C ALA A 207 14.57 -6.93 -21.93
N ARG A 208 15.38 -7.65 -21.16
CA ARG A 208 15.57 -9.10 -21.29
C ARG A 208 14.50 -9.83 -20.49
N VAL A 209 13.74 -10.66 -21.17
CA VAL A 209 12.57 -11.37 -20.64
C VAL A 209 12.86 -12.87 -20.58
N ALA A 210 12.83 -13.46 -19.39
CA ALA A 210 12.93 -14.92 -19.21
C ALA A 210 11.55 -15.57 -19.33
N LEU A 211 11.47 -16.66 -20.09
CA LEU A 211 10.23 -17.39 -20.39
C LEU A 211 9.96 -18.56 -19.43
N GLY A 212 10.89 -18.85 -18.52
CA GLY A 212 10.74 -19.89 -17.49
C GLY A 212 11.14 -21.31 -17.92
N ASP A 213 11.58 -21.48 -19.16
CA ASP A 213 12.08 -22.74 -19.75
C ASP A 213 13.56 -22.63 -20.18
N GLY A 214 14.28 -21.66 -19.62
CA GLY A 214 15.66 -21.33 -19.97
C GLY A 214 15.82 -20.40 -21.18
N ARG A 215 14.77 -20.17 -21.95
CA ARG A 215 14.79 -19.23 -23.09
C ARG A 215 14.63 -17.79 -22.61
N THR A 216 15.24 -16.87 -23.36
CA THR A 216 15.04 -15.43 -23.19
C THR A 216 14.66 -14.79 -24.51
N VAL A 217 13.90 -13.69 -24.44
CA VAL A 217 13.59 -12.81 -25.59
C VAL A 217 13.89 -11.36 -25.18
N GLU A 218 14.10 -10.50 -26.18
CA GLU A 218 14.35 -9.09 -25.96
C GLU A 218 13.15 -8.25 -26.37
N VAL A 219 12.87 -7.23 -25.55
CA VAL A 219 11.90 -6.18 -25.85
C VAL A 219 12.64 -4.89 -26.02
N VAL A 220 12.63 -4.34 -27.22
CA VAL A 220 13.25 -3.05 -27.60
C VAL A 220 12.20 -1.95 -27.54
N ALA A 221 12.51 -0.84 -26.88
CA ALA A 221 11.60 0.30 -26.82
C ALA A 221 12.38 1.64 -26.74
N ASP A 222 11.70 2.74 -27.08
CA ASP A 222 12.26 4.08 -26.93
C ASP A 222 12.19 4.56 -25.48
N ARG A 223 11.14 4.14 -24.75
CA ARG A 223 10.92 4.47 -23.33
C ARG A 223 10.56 3.21 -22.55
N PHE A 224 11.14 3.10 -21.36
CA PHE A 224 10.88 2.01 -20.42
C PHE A 224 10.31 2.56 -19.12
N VAL A 225 9.25 1.90 -18.59
CA VAL A 225 8.68 2.25 -17.29
C VAL A 225 8.63 1.00 -16.42
N VAL A 226 9.35 1.03 -15.29
CA VAL A 226 9.35 -0.04 -14.29
C VAL A 226 8.18 0.18 -13.33
N ALA A 227 7.18 -0.69 -13.38
CA ALA A 227 5.94 -0.66 -12.59
C ALA A 227 5.73 -1.96 -11.80
N THR A 228 6.82 -2.57 -11.33
CA THR A 228 6.84 -3.92 -10.74
C THR A 228 6.48 -3.97 -9.25
N GLY A 229 6.10 -2.81 -8.66
CA GLY A 229 5.72 -2.69 -7.25
C GLY A 229 6.87 -2.30 -6.32
N GLY A 230 6.55 -2.07 -5.04
CA GLY A 230 7.43 -1.37 -4.10
C GLY A 230 8.85 -1.93 -3.96
N LEU A 231 9.06 -3.23 -4.04
CA LEU A 231 10.38 -3.84 -3.87
C LEU A 231 10.99 -4.35 -5.19
N GLU A 232 10.16 -4.89 -6.09
CA GLU A 232 10.66 -5.46 -7.35
C GLU A 232 11.21 -4.40 -8.30
N CYS A 233 10.82 -3.10 -8.15
CA CYS A 233 11.44 -2.00 -8.88
C CYS A 233 12.94 -1.91 -8.54
N ALA A 234 13.29 -1.86 -7.26
CA ALA A 234 14.69 -1.84 -6.85
C ALA A 234 15.42 -3.14 -7.25
N ARG A 235 14.77 -4.31 -7.11
CA ARG A 235 15.35 -5.58 -7.51
C ARG A 235 15.77 -5.59 -8.99
N LEU A 236 14.90 -5.11 -9.88
CA LEU A 236 15.19 -5.07 -11.31
C LEU A 236 16.32 -4.09 -11.62
N LEU A 237 16.30 -2.88 -11.03
CA LEU A 237 17.35 -1.88 -11.24
C LEU A 237 18.71 -2.34 -10.69
N LEU A 238 18.76 -2.99 -9.52
CA LEU A 238 19.97 -3.57 -8.94
C LEU A 238 20.52 -4.75 -9.79
N ALA A 239 19.63 -5.59 -10.33
CA ALA A 239 20.01 -6.74 -11.16
C ALA A 239 20.46 -6.31 -12.57
N SER A 240 20.11 -5.11 -13.02
CA SER A 240 20.53 -4.53 -14.30
C SER A 240 21.90 -3.86 -14.15
N ASN A 241 22.94 -4.66 -13.90
CA ASN A 241 24.26 -4.19 -13.46
C ASN A 241 25.41 -4.57 -14.41
N ALA A 242 25.10 -5.05 -15.62
CA ALA A 242 26.12 -5.46 -16.57
C ALA A 242 27.02 -4.29 -17.03
N THR A 243 26.44 -3.09 -17.24
CA THR A 243 27.17 -1.87 -17.62
C THR A 243 27.46 -0.97 -16.42
N THR A 244 26.52 -0.90 -15.47
CA THR A 244 26.63 -0.07 -14.25
C THR A 244 26.65 -1.01 -13.03
N PRO A 245 27.82 -1.41 -12.51
CA PRO A 245 27.93 -2.44 -11.47
C PRO A 245 27.11 -2.19 -10.20
N ALA A 246 26.86 -0.93 -9.86
CA ALA A 246 26.03 -0.55 -8.71
C ALA A 246 24.51 -0.67 -8.95
N GLY A 247 24.07 -0.93 -10.19
CA GLY A 247 22.69 -0.91 -10.63
C GLY A 247 22.28 0.46 -11.24
N LEU A 248 21.22 0.47 -12.03
CA LEU A 248 20.75 1.64 -12.75
C LEU A 248 20.22 2.72 -11.80
N GLY A 249 20.72 3.95 -11.92
CA GLY A 249 20.33 5.08 -11.07
C GLY A 249 20.89 5.05 -9.65
N ASN A 250 21.94 4.27 -9.39
CA ASN A 250 22.53 4.09 -8.06
C ASN A 250 23.84 4.89 -7.84
N GLU A 251 24.03 5.99 -8.52
CA GLU A 251 25.22 6.84 -8.38
C GLU A 251 25.44 7.34 -6.93
N GLY A 252 24.33 7.63 -6.22
CA GLY A 252 24.36 8.08 -4.82
C GLY A 252 24.27 6.98 -3.78
N GLY A 253 24.19 5.69 -4.17
CA GLY A 253 24.06 4.56 -3.24
C GLY A 253 22.66 4.44 -2.59
N MET A 254 21.65 5.14 -3.15
CA MET A 254 20.30 5.20 -2.59
C MET A 254 19.36 4.13 -3.16
N LEU A 255 19.75 3.39 -4.17
CA LEU A 255 18.93 2.31 -4.72
C LEU A 255 18.82 1.16 -3.71
N GLY A 256 17.60 0.83 -3.36
CA GLY A 256 17.29 -0.14 -2.30
C GLY A 256 17.26 0.43 -0.89
N ALA A 257 17.82 1.62 -0.64
CA ALA A 257 17.82 2.25 0.68
C ALA A 257 16.49 2.93 1.03
N CYS A 258 16.31 3.30 2.30
CA CYS A 258 15.10 3.94 2.85
C CYS A 258 13.83 3.10 2.64
N TYR A 259 13.92 1.80 2.82
CA TYR A 259 12.75 0.94 2.82
C TYR A 259 11.83 1.29 3.98
N MET A 260 10.59 1.62 3.67
CA MET A 260 9.56 2.00 4.64
C MET A 260 8.30 1.16 4.47
N THR A 261 7.59 1.00 5.58
CA THR A 261 6.25 0.44 5.64
C THR A 261 5.35 1.31 6.52
N HIS A 262 4.13 0.87 6.82
CA HIS A 262 3.29 1.48 7.86
C HIS A 262 3.19 0.53 9.05
N PRO A 263 4.04 0.68 10.08
CA PRO A 263 3.88 -0.06 11.32
C PRO A 263 2.50 0.19 11.91
N TYR A 264 1.82 -0.85 12.37
CA TYR A 264 0.51 -0.71 13.01
C TYR A 264 0.36 -1.60 14.23
N SER A 265 -0.51 -1.19 15.14
CA SER A 265 -0.92 -2.00 16.29
C SER A 265 -2.31 -1.62 16.77
N GLU A 266 -2.89 -2.48 17.60
CA GLU A 266 -4.13 -2.23 18.32
C GLU A 266 -3.80 -2.08 19.79
N ILE A 267 -4.17 -0.96 20.39
CA ILE A 267 -3.71 -0.58 21.73
C ILE A 267 -4.82 0.03 22.60
N GLY A 268 -4.58 0.02 23.90
CA GLY A 268 -5.34 0.75 24.90
C GLY A 268 -6.78 0.28 25.04
N LYS A 269 -7.47 0.91 25.98
CA LYS A 269 -8.90 0.77 26.23
C LYS A 269 -9.53 2.15 26.21
N LEU A 270 -10.34 2.43 25.18
CA LEU A 270 -11.09 3.67 25.05
C LEU A 270 -12.52 3.45 25.52
N ALA A 271 -12.92 4.15 26.57
CA ALA A 271 -14.29 4.14 27.10
C ALA A 271 -14.91 5.53 26.89
N PHE A 272 -15.92 5.63 26.03
CA PHE A 272 -16.67 6.86 25.81
C PHE A 272 -17.59 7.16 26.98
N THR A 273 -17.68 8.42 27.37
CA THR A 273 -18.65 8.92 28.35
C THR A 273 -20.09 8.72 27.84
N ASP A 274 -20.30 9.00 26.54
CA ASP A 274 -21.54 8.68 25.82
C ASP A 274 -21.24 7.53 24.84
N PRO A 275 -21.78 6.31 25.06
CA PRO A 275 -21.57 5.15 24.19
C PRO A 275 -22.01 5.37 22.73
N VAL A 276 -22.87 6.34 22.45
CA VAL A 276 -23.30 6.68 21.08
C VAL A 276 -22.13 7.09 20.21
N ARG A 277 -21.11 7.76 20.78
CA ARG A 277 -19.89 8.18 20.07
C ARG A 277 -19.11 6.99 19.49
N ALA A 278 -19.18 5.81 20.10
CA ALA A 278 -18.56 4.60 19.59
C ALA A 278 -19.12 4.16 18.22
N ARG A 279 -20.34 4.59 17.85
CA ARG A 279 -20.93 4.31 16.52
C ARG A 279 -20.10 4.87 15.36
N ALA A 280 -19.31 5.91 15.60
CA ALA A 280 -18.37 6.45 14.62
C ALA A 280 -17.27 5.44 14.19
N ALA A 281 -17.11 4.32 14.93
CA ALA A 281 -16.23 3.22 14.54
C ALA A 281 -16.76 2.39 13.38
N ALA A 282 -18.06 2.41 13.13
CA ALA A 282 -18.69 1.61 12.08
C ALA A 282 -18.26 2.04 10.68
N PHE A 283 -18.41 1.14 9.71
CA PHE A 283 -18.41 1.52 8.32
C PHE A 283 -19.70 2.26 8.00
N MET A 284 -19.58 3.50 7.56
CA MET A 284 -20.66 4.34 7.09
C MET A 284 -20.63 4.41 5.56
N ARG A 285 -21.74 4.76 4.93
CA ARG A 285 -21.77 5.09 3.51
C ARG A 285 -21.96 6.60 3.35
N ASP A 286 -21.22 7.16 2.42
CA ASP A 286 -21.46 8.54 1.98
C ASP A 286 -22.71 8.62 1.08
N ILE A 287 -23.02 9.82 0.61
CA ILE A 287 -24.16 10.10 -0.28
C ILE A 287 -24.09 9.36 -1.62
N GLU A 288 -22.89 8.93 -2.05
CA GLU A 288 -22.67 8.13 -3.26
C GLU A 288 -22.59 6.62 -2.97
N GLY A 289 -22.86 6.22 -1.74
CA GLY A 289 -22.80 4.83 -1.28
C GLY A 289 -21.38 4.28 -1.11
N VAL A 290 -20.35 5.12 -1.10
CA VAL A 290 -18.95 4.70 -0.85
C VAL A 290 -18.77 4.45 0.64
N TYR A 291 -18.19 3.31 0.98
CA TYR A 291 -17.86 3.04 2.37
C TYR A 291 -16.76 3.97 2.88
N CYS A 292 -17.07 4.62 4.01
CA CYS A 292 -16.19 5.51 4.74
C CYS A 292 -16.02 5.05 6.18
N ARG A 293 -14.92 5.45 6.81
CA ARG A 293 -14.70 5.25 8.24
C ARG A 293 -13.92 6.41 8.82
N ARG A 294 -14.34 6.88 10.00
CA ARG A 294 -13.72 7.98 10.72
C ARG A 294 -12.31 7.61 11.19
N LEU A 295 -11.44 8.59 11.21
CA LEU A 295 -10.11 8.48 11.77
C LEU A 295 -9.75 9.72 12.60
N LEU A 296 -8.75 9.56 13.47
CA LEU A 296 -8.15 10.59 14.30
C LEU A 296 -6.70 10.74 13.88
N ALA A 297 -6.24 11.97 13.69
CA ALA A 297 -4.84 12.27 13.44
C ALA A 297 -4.43 13.52 14.22
N LEU A 298 -3.17 13.64 14.65
CA LEU A 298 -2.69 14.91 15.18
C LEU A 298 -2.67 15.96 14.06
N ARG A 299 -3.04 17.19 14.39
CA ARG A 299 -2.93 18.30 13.43
C ARG A 299 -1.47 18.53 13.02
N PRO A 300 -1.19 18.94 11.78
CA PRO A 300 0.17 19.15 11.27
C PRO A 300 1.00 20.13 12.13
N GLU A 301 0.35 21.15 12.70
CA GLU A 301 0.98 22.14 13.58
C GLU A 301 1.50 21.49 14.86
N VAL A 302 0.72 20.57 15.43
CA VAL A 302 1.09 19.80 16.61
C VAL A 302 2.25 18.86 16.31
N GLN A 303 2.18 18.16 15.18
CA GLN A 303 3.26 17.26 14.76
C GLN A 303 4.58 18.02 14.59
N ARG A 304 4.56 19.21 13.95
CA ARG A 304 5.76 20.05 13.80
C ARG A 304 6.29 20.55 15.14
N ARG A 305 5.42 21.03 16.04
CA ARG A 305 5.81 21.55 17.35
C ARG A 305 6.43 20.48 18.23
N GLU A 306 5.88 19.28 18.20
CA GLU A 306 6.32 18.15 19.03
C GLU A 306 7.42 17.31 18.34
N GLY A 307 7.77 17.59 17.09
CA GLY A 307 8.76 16.83 16.32
C GLY A 307 8.31 15.40 16.00
N LEU A 308 7.04 15.20 15.64
CA LEU A 308 6.43 13.88 15.48
C LEU A 308 6.29 13.47 14.02
N LEU A 309 6.36 12.17 13.78
CA LEU A 309 5.95 11.53 12.52
C LEU A 309 4.42 11.49 12.43
N ASN A 310 3.90 11.33 11.23
CA ASN A 310 2.46 11.23 11.01
C ASN A 310 1.91 9.91 11.57
N MET A 311 0.70 9.97 12.15
CA MET A 311 0.00 8.80 12.66
C MET A 311 -1.50 9.00 12.55
N ALA A 312 -2.21 7.98 12.04
CA ALA A 312 -3.66 7.95 11.99
C ALA A 312 -4.21 6.82 12.85
N CYS A 313 -5.20 7.14 13.67
CA CYS A 313 -5.89 6.18 14.52
C CYS A 313 -7.33 5.97 14.06
N ALA A 314 -7.82 4.74 14.18
CA ALA A 314 -9.23 4.42 14.03
C ALA A 314 -9.72 3.69 15.29
N LEU A 315 -11.00 3.90 15.61
CA LEU A 315 -11.65 3.12 16.66
C LEU A 315 -11.71 1.64 16.22
N TRP A 316 -11.42 0.73 17.14
CA TRP A 316 -11.41 -0.70 16.87
C TRP A 316 -12.19 -1.44 17.95
N TYR A 317 -12.73 -2.61 17.62
CA TYR A 317 -13.41 -3.45 18.60
C TYR A 317 -12.43 -3.93 19.68
N PRO A 318 -12.90 -4.32 20.89
CA PRO A 318 -12.08 -4.92 21.94
C PRO A 318 -11.32 -6.15 21.45
N ASP A 319 -10.29 -6.58 22.20
CA ASP A 319 -9.57 -7.79 21.81
C ASP A 319 -10.53 -8.97 21.69
N PRO A 320 -10.74 -9.51 20.49
CA PRO A 320 -11.73 -10.56 20.28
C PRO A 320 -11.33 -11.89 20.94
N VAL A 321 -10.03 -12.10 21.23
CA VAL A 321 -9.53 -13.33 21.86
C VAL A 321 -9.85 -13.37 23.36
N ASP A 322 -10.06 -12.23 24.01
CA ASP A 322 -10.52 -12.16 25.39
C ASP A 322 -12.04 -12.26 25.48
N PRO A 323 -12.62 -13.40 25.91
CA PRO A 323 -14.07 -13.56 25.99
C PRO A 323 -14.75 -12.68 27.05
N SER A 324 -14.01 -11.92 27.87
CA SER A 324 -14.57 -10.99 28.85
C SER A 324 -15.31 -9.81 28.23
N HIS A 325 -15.09 -9.55 26.91
CA HIS A 325 -15.88 -8.58 26.15
C HIS A 325 -17.37 -8.91 26.11
N ALA A 326 -17.76 -10.16 26.38
CA ALA A 326 -19.13 -10.69 26.42
C ALA A 326 -19.96 -10.46 25.14
N ASP A 327 -19.33 -10.06 24.04
CA ASP A 327 -19.98 -9.81 22.75
C ASP A 327 -20.11 -11.11 21.93
N PRO A 328 -21.33 -11.49 21.49
CA PRO A 328 -21.55 -12.74 20.77
C PRO A 328 -20.93 -12.73 19.36
N LEU A 329 -20.86 -11.56 18.69
CA LEU A 329 -20.33 -11.43 17.34
C LEU A 329 -18.79 -11.55 17.32
N LEU A 330 -18.12 -10.91 18.29
CA LEU A 330 -16.67 -11.07 18.45
C LEU A 330 -16.31 -12.52 18.79
N SER A 331 -17.11 -13.17 19.66
CA SER A 331 -16.91 -14.58 20.00
C SER A 331 -17.12 -15.49 18.78
N ALA A 332 -18.16 -15.28 17.98
CA ALA A 332 -18.39 -16.01 16.74
C ALA A 332 -17.24 -15.81 15.74
N PHE A 333 -16.74 -14.58 15.62
CA PHE A 333 -15.58 -14.27 14.78
C PHE A 333 -14.33 -15.05 15.20
N VAL A 334 -14.03 -15.11 16.51
CA VAL A 334 -12.88 -15.88 17.05
C VAL A 334 -13.03 -17.36 16.76
N LEU A 335 -14.21 -17.94 17.03
CA LEU A 335 -14.47 -19.37 16.77
C LEU A 335 -14.31 -19.71 15.29
N THR A 336 -14.79 -18.84 14.40
CA THR A 336 -14.63 -19.00 12.95
C THR A 336 -13.16 -18.94 12.55
N ARG A 337 -12.41 -17.94 13.03
CA ARG A 337 -10.97 -17.80 12.75
C ARG A 337 -10.16 -18.98 13.29
N TRP A 338 -10.46 -19.41 14.51
CA TRP A 338 -9.81 -20.57 15.11
C TRP A 338 -10.06 -21.85 14.30
N ALA A 339 -11.29 -22.09 13.83
CA ALA A 339 -11.61 -23.22 12.96
C ALA A 339 -10.85 -23.14 11.63
N MET A 340 -10.79 -21.95 11.00
CA MET A 340 -10.07 -21.73 9.75
C MET A 340 -8.56 -21.98 9.87
N THR A 341 -7.93 -21.62 11.01
CA THR A 341 -6.48 -21.89 11.22
C THR A 341 -6.19 -23.40 11.26
N ARG A 342 -7.15 -24.21 11.70
CA ARG A 342 -7.01 -25.68 11.75
C ARG A 342 -7.25 -26.38 10.42
N THR A 343 -8.03 -25.77 9.53
CA THR A 343 -8.33 -26.32 8.21
C THR A 343 -7.33 -25.88 7.13
N HIS A 344 -6.24 -25.20 7.50
CA HIS A 344 -5.26 -24.61 6.59
C HIS A 344 -5.85 -23.63 5.56
N LEU A 345 -7.07 -23.18 5.73
CA LEU A 345 -7.70 -22.20 4.82
C LEU A 345 -7.15 -20.78 4.99
N ASP A 346 -6.50 -20.49 6.12
CA ASP A 346 -5.90 -19.17 6.40
C ASP A 346 -4.37 -19.24 6.52
N TRP A 347 -3.73 -19.70 5.44
CA TRP A 347 -2.28 -19.78 5.34
C TRP A 347 -1.60 -18.41 5.09
N ARG A 348 -2.40 -17.34 4.93
CA ARG A 348 -1.95 -16.04 4.41
C ARG A 348 -1.27 -15.13 5.42
N SER A 349 -1.45 -15.31 6.71
CA SER A 349 -0.72 -14.51 7.70
C SER A 349 -0.30 -15.32 8.92
N GLN A 350 0.98 -15.29 9.21
CA GLN A 350 1.51 -15.85 10.46
C GLN A 350 0.91 -15.14 11.68
N GLY A 351 0.60 -13.83 11.56
CA GLY A 351 -0.05 -13.06 12.61
C GLY A 351 -1.44 -13.59 12.98
N VAL A 352 -2.26 -13.99 11.98
CA VAL A 352 -3.55 -14.61 12.21
C VAL A 352 -3.39 -15.97 12.93
N GLN A 353 -2.44 -16.78 12.50
CA GLN A 353 -2.14 -18.06 13.16
C GLN A 353 -1.65 -17.87 14.60
N ARG A 354 -0.74 -16.92 14.85
CA ARG A 354 -0.25 -16.60 16.20
C ARG A 354 -1.39 -16.12 17.10
N ARG A 355 -2.27 -15.23 16.59
CA ARG A 355 -3.33 -14.61 17.37
C ARG A 355 -4.51 -15.55 17.67
N TYR A 356 -4.97 -16.32 16.68
CA TYR A 356 -6.17 -17.15 16.79
C TYR A 356 -5.90 -18.64 16.91
N GLY A 357 -4.71 -19.10 16.59
CA GLY A 357 -4.31 -20.52 16.68
C GLY A 357 -3.97 -20.97 18.12
N ALA A 358 -3.51 -20.04 18.97
CA ALA A 358 -3.30 -20.29 20.39
C ALA A 358 -4.67 -20.57 21.06
N ASN A 359 -4.69 -21.49 22.03
CA ASN A 359 -5.88 -22.06 22.64
C ASN A 359 -6.84 -20.96 23.21
N PRO A 360 -7.84 -20.47 22.46
CA PRO A 360 -8.79 -19.52 22.99
C PRO A 360 -9.65 -20.22 24.05
N LYS A 361 -10.20 -19.47 24.99
CA LYS A 361 -11.14 -19.98 26.03
C LYS A 361 -12.48 -20.37 25.38
N LEU A 362 -12.46 -21.44 24.55
CA LEU A 362 -13.54 -21.84 23.64
C LEU A 362 -14.90 -21.91 24.29
N LEU A 363 -14.99 -22.51 25.49
CA LEU A 363 -16.26 -22.65 26.21
C LEU A 363 -16.89 -21.29 26.55
N ARG A 364 -16.07 -20.28 26.91
CA ARG A 364 -16.58 -18.93 27.19
C ARG A 364 -17.06 -18.24 25.91
N HIS A 365 -16.34 -18.42 24.79
CA HIS A 365 -16.81 -17.91 23.49
C HIS A 365 -18.09 -18.59 23.03
N LEU A 366 -18.22 -19.89 23.19
CA LEU A 366 -19.47 -20.64 22.92
C LEU A 366 -20.62 -20.14 23.78
N ALA A 367 -20.38 -19.90 25.08
CA ALA A 367 -21.38 -19.32 25.98
C ALA A 367 -21.82 -17.91 25.53
N ASN A 368 -20.89 -17.06 25.10
CA ASN A 368 -21.22 -15.73 24.57
C ASN A 368 -22.10 -15.84 23.31
N VAL A 369 -21.75 -16.72 22.38
CA VAL A 369 -22.53 -16.94 21.14
C VAL A 369 -23.93 -17.49 21.49
N GLY A 370 -24.02 -18.43 22.43
CA GLY A 370 -25.32 -19.00 22.87
C GLY A 370 -26.26 -17.95 23.44
N ARG A 371 -25.75 -17.02 24.27
CA ARG A 371 -26.53 -15.91 24.83
C ARG A 371 -27.09 -14.96 23.78
N GLY A 372 -26.38 -14.77 22.66
CA GLY A 372 -26.75 -13.85 21.58
C GLY A 372 -27.00 -14.52 20.24
N ALA A 373 -27.39 -15.78 20.19
CA ALA A 373 -27.56 -16.54 18.95
C ALA A 373 -28.48 -15.85 17.92
N PRO A 374 -29.65 -15.30 18.26
CA PRO A 374 -30.49 -14.60 17.26
C PRO A 374 -29.82 -13.38 16.65
N SER A 375 -29.13 -12.56 17.45
CA SER A 375 -28.41 -11.37 16.96
C SER A 375 -27.22 -11.76 16.09
N THR A 376 -26.51 -12.83 16.44
CA THR A 376 -25.39 -13.37 15.66
C THR A 376 -25.84 -13.86 14.29
N LEU A 377 -26.93 -14.60 14.21
CA LEU A 377 -27.50 -15.12 12.97
C LEU A 377 -27.97 -13.96 12.06
N ARG A 378 -28.71 -13.00 12.64
CA ARG A 378 -29.17 -11.82 11.90
C ARG A 378 -27.99 -11.01 11.32
N PHE A 379 -26.96 -10.76 12.14
CA PHE A 379 -25.76 -10.08 11.69
C PHE A 379 -25.05 -10.87 10.60
N ALA A 380 -24.87 -12.18 10.76
CA ALA A 380 -24.19 -13.02 9.77
C ALA A 380 -24.91 -12.99 8.41
N ALA A 381 -26.25 -13.07 8.42
CA ALA A 381 -27.07 -12.97 7.22
C ALA A 381 -26.93 -11.60 6.53
N GLU A 382 -27.03 -10.51 7.29
CA GLU A 382 -26.92 -9.15 6.75
C GLU A 382 -25.50 -8.85 6.27
N TRP A 383 -24.47 -9.21 7.05
CA TRP A 383 -23.08 -9.06 6.64
C TRP A 383 -22.76 -9.89 5.40
N GLY A 384 -23.25 -11.14 5.32
CA GLY A 384 -23.12 -12.00 4.17
C GLY A 384 -23.77 -11.38 2.92
N ARG A 385 -25.00 -10.85 3.08
CA ARG A 385 -25.69 -10.12 1.99
C ARG A 385 -24.87 -8.94 1.50
N GLN A 386 -24.37 -8.10 2.40
CA GLN A 386 -23.57 -6.93 2.08
C GLN A 386 -22.18 -7.29 1.51
N ARG A 387 -21.61 -8.42 1.90
CA ARG A 387 -20.27 -8.84 1.48
C ARG A 387 -20.26 -9.51 0.10
N TRP A 388 -21.26 -10.32 -0.21
CA TRP A 388 -21.26 -11.19 -1.40
C TRP A 388 -22.30 -10.80 -2.46
N PHE A 389 -23.36 -10.10 -2.07
CA PHE A 389 -24.49 -9.80 -2.96
C PHE A 389 -24.72 -8.28 -3.14
N SER A 390 -23.80 -7.44 -2.73
CA SER A 390 -23.85 -5.99 -2.92
C SER A 390 -22.86 -5.54 -3.98
N ASP A 391 -23.21 -4.55 -4.79
CA ASP A 391 -22.32 -3.92 -5.77
C ASP A 391 -21.06 -3.32 -5.14
N ARG A 392 -21.17 -2.89 -3.88
CA ARG A 392 -20.05 -2.48 -3.04
C ARG A 392 -20.01 -3.39 -1.81
N ALA A 393 -19.09 -4.33 -1.82
CA ALA A 393 -18.88 -5.22 -0.68
C ALA A 393 -18.45 -4.43 0.57
N VAL A 394 -19.06 -4.75 1.73
CA VAL A 394 -18.58 -4.20 3.01
C VAL A 394 -17.09 -4.54 3.20
N PRO A 395 -16.23 -3.56 3.55
CA PRO A 395 -14.78 -3.74 3.48
C PRO A 395 -14.24 -4.84 4.38
N SER A 396 -14.67 -4.86 5.64
CA SER A 396 -14.23 -5.87 6.62
C SER A 396 -15.26 -6.05 7.73
N PHE A 397 -15.05 -7.06 8.56
CA PHE A 397 -15.79 -7.26 9.79
C PHE A 397 -15.53 -6.12 10.77
N MET A 398 -16.58 -5.56 11.33
CA MET A 398 -16.53 -4.53 12.36
C MET A 398 -17.72 -4.65 13.29
N VAL A 399 -17.47 -4.60 14.58
CA VAL A 399 -18.47 -4.62 15.64
C VAL A 399 -18.29 -3.39 16.52
N VAL A 400 -19.37 -2.73 16.84
CA VAL A 400 -19.43 -1.65 17.83
C VAL A 400 -20.13 -2.21 19.06
N PRO A 401 -19.40 -2.50 20.17
CA PRO A 401 -19.99 -3.04 21.37
C PRO A 401 -20.99 -2.08 22.00
N ALA A 402 -22.09 -2.62 22.54
CA ALA A 402 -23.10 -1.82 23.23
C ALA A 402 -22.54 -1.08 24.47
N THR A 403 -21.45 -1.57 25.03
CA THR A 403 -20.75 -0.94 26.16
C THR A 403 -20.04 0.38 25.79
N GLY A 404 -19.87 0.68 24.49
CA GLY A 404 -19.08 1.82 24.03
C GLY A 404 -17.57 1.70 24.31
N VAL A 405 -17.10 0.54 24.78
CA VAL A 405 -15.69 0.30 25.05
C VAL A 405 -15.00 -0.20 23.78
N MET A 406 -14.00 0.55 23.34
CA MET A 406 -13.26 0.31 22.10
C MET A 406 -11.76 0.21 22.38
N ARG A 407 -10.98 -0.11 21.35
CA ARG A 407 -9.53 0.09 21.31
C ARG A 407 -9.19 1.10 20.22
N LEU A 408 -7.96 1.59 20.21
CA LEU A 408 -7.42 2.30 19.06
C LEU A 408 -6.56 1.34 18.23
N ARG A 409 -6.79 1.35 16.92
CA ARG A 409 -5.83 0.85 15.95
C ARG A 409 -5.15 2.05 15.30
N PHE A 410 -3.84 2.06 15.29
CA PHE A 410 -3.07 3.08 14.58
C PHE A 410 -2.31 2.48 13.40
N ASP A 411 -2.13 3.29 12.37
CA ASP A 411 -1.13 3.12 11.31
C ASP A 411 -0.18 4.31 11.45
N ALA A 412 1.13 4.08 11.46
CA ALA A 412 2.13 5.11 11.70
C ALA A 412 3.10 5.26 10.51
N GLU A 413 3.57 6.48 10.31
CA GLU A 413 4.69 6.75 9.43
C GLU A 413 5.98 6.21 10.03
N GLN A 414 6.87 5.76 9.16
CA GLN A 414 8.23 5.38 9.48
C GLN A 414 9.19 6.43 8.90
N SER A 415 10.18 6.82 9.67
CA SER A 415 11.22 7.74 9.21
C SER A 415 12.06 7.09 8.10
N PRO A 416 12.40 7.81 7.01
CA PRO A 416 13.33 7.32 6.00
C PRO A 416 14.71 7.06 6.62
N ASP A 417 15.07 5.80 6.77
CA ASP A 417 16.38 5.36 7.31
C ASP A 417 17.12 4.57 6.22
N PRO A 418 18.29 5.04 5.74
CA PRO A 418 19.09 4.30 4.76
C PRO A 418 19.54 2.90 5.20
N ALA A 419 19.54 2.62 6.52
CA ALA A 419 19.84 1.30 7.06
C ALA A 419 18.68 0.30 6.85
N ASN A 420 17.45 0.79 6.72
CA ASN A 420 16.32 0.01 6.21
C ASN A 420 16.45 -0.10 4.70
N ARG A 421 16.80 -1.29 4.21
CA ARG A 421 17.14 -1.43 2.80
C ARG A 421 16.87 -2.81 2.23
N VAL A 422 16.82 -2.89 0.92
CA VAL A 422 16.82 -4.14 0.17
C VAL A 422 18.09 -4.25 -0.66
N GLU A 423 18.63 -5.44 -0.72
CA GLU A 423 19.84 -5.78 -1.48
C GLU A 423 19.61 -7.06 -2.26
N LEU A 424 20.48 -7.36 -3.23
CA LEU A 424 20.47 -8.65 -3.91
C LEU A 424 21.17 -9.69 -3.06
N SER A 425 20.53 -10.84 -2.86
CA SER A 425 21.14 -12.00 -2.23
C SER A 425 21.91 -12.84 -3.27
N ARG A 426 22.70 -13.79 -2.77
CA ARG A 426 23.37 -14.78 -3.64
C ARG A 426 22.42 -15.83 -4.20
N GLU A 427 21.28 -16.03 -3.55
CA GLU A 427 20.25 -16.95 -4.03
C GLU A 427 19.58 -16.42 -5.28
N ARG A 428 19.30 -17.32 -6.23
CA ARG A 428 18.56 -17.01 -7.44
C ARG A 428 17.19 -17.67 -7.43
N ASP A 429 16.24 -17.03 -8.10
CA ASP A 429 14.93 -17.62 -8.34
C ASP A 429 14.94 -18.55 -9.58
N GLY A 430 13.79 -19.15 -9.88
CA GLY A 430 13.65 -20.06 -11.02
C GLY A 430 13.82 -19.42 -12.40
N PHE A 431 13.95 -18.07 -12.48
CA PHE A 431 14.24 -17.32 -13.70
C PHE A 431 15.71 -16.88 -13.78
N GLY A 432 16.53 -17.27 -12.82
CA GLY A 432 17.96 -16.92 -12.74
C GLY A 432 18.24 -15.54 -12.12
N MET A 433 17.21 -14.82 -11.69
CA MET A 433 17.36 -13.49 -11.10
C MET A 433 17.72 -13.58 -9.61
N PRO A 434 18.72 -12.81 -9.10
CA PRO A 434 19.02 -12.78 -7.67
C PRO A 434 17.77 -12.45 -6.83
N ARG A 435 17.58 -13.16 -5.70
CA ARG A 435 16.49 -12.84 -4.76
C ARG A 435 16.83 -11.58 -3.97
N LEU A 436 15.82 -10.98 -3.32
CA LEU A 436 16.05 -9.89 -2.39
C LEU A 436 16.46 -10.42 -1.01
N GLN A 437 17.31 -9.65 -0.34
CA GLN A 437 17.50 -9.65 1.10
C GLN A 437 16.94 -8.33 1.63
N VAL A 438 16.08 -8.39 2.65
CA VAL A 438 15.43 -7.24 3.25
C VAL A 438 15.97 -7.03 4.64
N HIS A 439 16.50 -5.83 4.91
CA HIS A 439 16.89 -5.33 6.22
C HIS A 439 15.83 -4.32 6.66
N PHE A 440 15.10 -4.66 7.72
CA PHE A 440 13.99 -3.84 8.20
C PHE A 440 13.96 -3.77 9.73
N ARG A 441 13.82 -2.55 10.23
CA ARG A 441 13.60 -2.29 11.66
C ARG A 441 12.69 -1.08 11.83
N VAL A 442 11.97 -1.03 12.92
CA VAL A 442 11.30 0.17 13.41
C VAL A 442 12.21 0.81 14.44
N SER A 443 12.68 2.03 14.19
CA SER A 443 13.64 2.72 15.08
C SER A 443 13.02 3.10 16.43
N ASP A 444 13.86 3.36 17.42
CA ASP A 444 13.40 3.89 18.71
C ASP A 444 12.76 5.27 18.55
N GLY A 445 13.25 6.10 17.63
CA GLY A 445 12.64 7.38 17.28
C GLY A 445 11.23 7.22 16.74
N ASP A 446 11.00 6.26 15.83
CA ASP A 446 9.65 5.95 15.31
C ASP A 446 8.73 5.54 16.47
N ARG A 447 9.19 4.64 17.34
CA ARG A 447 8.41 4.16 18.50
C ARG A 447 8.09 5.28 19.50
N GLN A 448 9.05 6.16 19.80
CA GLN A 448 8.82 7.32 20.68
C GLN A 448 7.80 8.29 20.07
N SER A 449 7.87 8.54 18.77
CA SER A 449 6.88 9.36 18.04
C SER A 449 5.47 8.78 18.16
N MET A 450 5.31 7.45 17.97
CA MET A 450 4.02 6.76 18.12
C MET A 450 3.47 6.91 19.53
N ILE A 451 4.30 6.66 20.57
CA ILE A 451 3.89 6.76 21.98
C ILE A 451 3.46 8.17 22.31
N ARG A 452 4.28 9.18 21.93
CA ARG A 452 3.96 10.57 22.22
C ARG A 452 2.66 11.02 21.54
N SER A 453 2.44 10.58 20.31
CA SER A 453 1.19 10.85 19.58
C SER A 453 -0.04 10.27 20.31
N LEU A 454 0.08 9.04 20.83
CA LEU A 454 -0.98 8.39 21.60
C LEU A 454 -1.25 9.09 22.94
N GLU A 455 -0.19 9.56 23.63
CA GLU A 455 -0.29 10.34 24.87
C GLU A 455 -1.07 11.65 24.63
N LEU A 456 -0.78 12.35 23.52
CA LEU A 456 -1.48 13.58 23.14
C LEU A 456 -2.96 13.32 22.81
N ILE A 457 -3.27 12.25 22.07
CA ILE A 457 -4.66 11.85 21.79
C ILE A 457 -5.40 11.48 23.08
N ALA A 458 -4.75 10.76 24.01
CA ALA A 458 -5.34 10.40 25.29
C ALA A 458 -5.60 11.64 26.17
N ALA A 459 -4.67 12.59 26.16
CA ALA A 459 -4.82 13.86 26.89
C ALA A 459 -6.00 14.67 26.34
N GLU A 460 -6.17 14.67 25.00
CA GLU A 460 -7.25 15.42 24.35
C GLU A 460 -8.64 14.81 24.64
N PHE A 461 -8.78 13.48 24.62
CA PHE A 461 -10.02 12.84 25.08
C PHE A 461 -10.37 13.19 26.52
N ARG A 462 -9.36 13.25 27.41
CA ARG A 462 -9.54 13.63 28.82
C ARG A 462 -9.94 15.12 28.94
N ARG A 463 -9.28 15.99 28.19
CA ARG A 463 -9.55 17.45 28.20
C ARG A 463 -10.97 17.77 27.75
N THR A 464 -11.45 17.06 26.71
CA THR A 464 -12.82 17.25 26.20
C THR A 464 -13.88 16.50 27.01
N GLY A 465 -13.48 15.62 27.93
CA GLY A 465 -14.42 14.84 28.75
C GLY A 465 -15.22 13.79 27.96
N THR A 466 -14.91 13.58 26.69
CA THR A 466 -15.70 12.71 25.80
C THR A 466 -15.39 11.23 25.96
N ALA A 467 -14.15 10.91 26.36
CA ALA A 467 -13.74 9.52 26.64
C ALA A 467 -12.54 9.47 27.58
N THR A 468 -12.29 8.29 28.12
CA THR A 468 -11.03 7.94 28.79
C THR A 468 -10.29 6.91 27.93
N LEU A 469 -9.08 7.25 27.51
CA LEU A 469 -8.17 6.32 26.86
C LEU A 469 -7.11 5.87 27.87
N ALA A 470 -7.24 4.65 28.36
CA ALA A 470 -6.21 3.98 29.15
C ALA A 470 -5.24 3.31 28.17
N LEU A 471 -4.03 3.84 28.09
CA LEU A 471 -2.97 3.25 27.26
C LEU A 471 -2.35 2.04 27.97
N ASP A 472 -1.88 1.10 27.19
CA ASP A 472 -1.06 -0.01 27.66
C ASP A 472 0.27 0.52 28.22
N ASP A 473 0.97 -0.28 29.03
CA ASP A 473 2.26 0.11 29.61
C ASP A 473 3.23 0.54 28.49
N ARG A 474 3.96 1.65 28.75
CA ARG A 474 4.91 2.22 27.77
C ARG A 474 6.00 1.22 27.37
N ARG A 475 6.46 0.37 28.31
CA ARG A 475 7.46 -0.67 28.03
C ARG A 475 6.89 -1.73 27.13
N GLU A 476 5.62 -2.12 27.34
CA GLU A 476 4.91 -3.06 26.49
C GLU A 476 4.74 -2.48 25.07
N LEU A 477 4.38 -1.20 24.94
CA LEU A 477 4.26 -0.52 23.65
C LEU A 477 5.59 -0.46 22.89
N LEU A 478 6.70 -0.19 23.59
CA LEU A 478 8.05 -0.19 23.01
C LEU A 478 8.50 -1.57 22.55
N GLY A 479 8.15 -2.61 23.28
CA GLY A 479 8.53 -4.00 23.00
C GLY A 479 7.61 -4.73 22.03
N ARG A 480 6.48 -4.14 21.61
CA ARG A 480 5.55 -4.80 20.69
C ARG A 480 6.16 -5.04 19.32
N ASP A 481 5.87 -6.22 18.80
CA ASP A 481 6.01 -6.48 17.36
C ASP A 481 5.01 -5.60 16.61
N LEU A 482 5.52 -4.55 15.99
CA LEU A 482 4.75 -3.70 15.10
C LEU A 482 4.64 -4.44 13.77
N VAL A 483 3.45 -4.93 13.46
CA VAL A 483 3.20 -5.70 12.23
C VAL A 483 3.43 -4.79 11.03
N ASP A 484 4.18 -5.27 10.04
CA ASP A 484 4.32 -4.59 8.76
C ASP A 484 2.96 -4.51 8.05
N GLY A 485 2.56 -3.30 7.72
CA GLY A 485 1.31 -3.03 7.00
C GLY A 485 1.30 -3.45 5.54
N THR A 486 2.30 -4.18 5.04
CA THR A 486 2.41 -4.60 3.64
C THR A 486 2.54 -3.45 2.62
N HIS A 487 2.71 -2.23 3.09
CA HIS A 487 2.85 -1.02 2.29
C HIS A 487 4.33 -0.72 2.01
N GLN A 488 4.88 -1.33 0.99
CA GLN A 488 6.31 -1.26 0.65
C GLN A 488 6.62 0.01 -0.15
N MET A 489 7.53 0.87 0.38
CA MET A 489 7.80 2.20 -0.16
C MET A 489 9.30 2.54 -0.09
N GLY A 490 9.73 3.57 -0.83
CA GLY A 490 10.98 4.31 -0.61
C GLY A 490 12.21 3.81 -1.34
N VAL A 491 12.30 2.54 -1.75
CA VAL A 491 13.53 1.89 -2.24
C VAL A 491 14.06 2.39 -3.61
N THR A 492 13.31 3.24 -4.30
CA THR A 492 13.75 4.01 -5.48
C THR A 492 13.33 5.46 -5.33
N ARG A 493 13.48 5.99 -4.12
CA ARG A 493 12.95 7.27 -3.68
C ARG A 493 13.24 8.43 -4.63
N MET A 494 12.26 9.32 -4.74
CA MET A 494 12.32 10.55 -5.52
C MET A 494 13.18 11.60 -4.80
N ALA A 495 14.05 12.29 -5.51
CA ALA A 495 14.81 13.42 -5.00
C ALA A 495 15.29 14.32 -6.12
N ALA A 496 15.63 15.57 -5.80
CA ALA A 496 16.15 16.53 -6.77
C ALA A 496 17.55 16.15 -7.33
N THR A 497 18.30 15.32 -6.61
CA THR A 497 19.67 14.92 -6.99
C THR A 497 19.91 13.42 -6.82
N PRO A 498 20.80 12.81 -7.60
CA PRO A 498 21.14 11.40 -7.46
C PRO A 498 21.83 11.05 -6.13
N ARG A 499 22.36 12.03 -5.40
CA ARG A 499 22.98 11.81 -4.08
C ARG A 499 21.97 11.41 -3.00
N THR A 500 20.73 11.83 -3.15
CA THR A 500 19.69 11.64 -2.13
C THR A 500 18.49 10.83 -2.64
N GLY A 501 18.51 10.40 -3.90
CA GLY A 501 17.43 9.58 -4.47
C GLY A 501 17.84 8.83 -5.73
N VAL A 502 16.92 8.11 -6.30
CA VAL A 502 17.09 7.25 -7.48
C VAL A 502 16.37 7.83 -8.70
N VAL A 503 15.25 8.51 -8.48
CA VAL A 503 14.47 9.16 -9.54
C VAL A 503 14.28 10.64 -9.24
N ASP A 504 14.11 11.44 -10.30
CA ASP A 504 13.76 12.86 -10.21
C ASP A 504 12.26 13.09 -9.92
N GLY A 505 11.84 14.37 -9.87
CA GLY A 505 10.43 14.75 -9.66
C GLY A 505 9.47 14.23 -10.74
N ASP A 506 9.98 13.87 -11.90
CA ASP A 506 9.24 13.26 -13.01
C ASP A 506 9.26 11.73 -12.99
N CYS A 507 9.72 11.13 -11.88
CA CYS A 507 9.92 9.68 -11.74
C CYS A 507 10.93 9.11 -12.76
N ARG A 508 11.77 9.92 -13.38
CA ARG A 508 12.83 9.49 -14.29
C ARG A 508 14.05 9.05 -13.49
N VAL A 509 14.66 7.94 -13.85
CA VAL A 509 15.87 7.44 -13.20
C VAL A 509 17.03 8.39 -13.49
N HIS A 510 17.71 8.86 -12.44
CA HIS A 510 18.88 9.72 -12.58
C HIS A 510 19.95 9.05 -13.46
N GLY A 511 20.54 9.80 -14.38
CA GLY A 511 21.54 9.30 -15.33
C GLY A 511 21.00 8.40 -16.45
N VAL A 512 19.68 8.09 -16.49
CA VAL A 512 19.08 7.21 -17.52
C VAL A 512 17.85 7.89 -18.15
N PRO A 513 18.01 8.66 -19.22
CA PRO A 513 17.00 9.61 -19.71
C PRO A 513 15.71 8.96 -20.26
N ASN A 514 15.74 7.69 -20.60
CA ASN A 514 14.58 6.97 -21.16
C ASN A 514 13.98 5.92 -20.22
N LEU A 515 14.37 5.93 -18.93
CA LEU A 515 13.90 4.99 -17.92
C LEU A 515 13.14 5.73 -16.81
N PHE A 516 11.95 5.21 -16.46
CA PHE A 516 11.06 5.78 -15.44
C PHE A 516 10.61 4.70 -14.46
N VAL A 517 10.17 5.11 -13.26
CA VAL A 517 9.61 4.21 -12.24
C VAL A 517 8.20 4.65 -11.85
N ALA A 518 7.24 3.74 -11.92
CA ALA A 518 5.85 3.96 -11.53
C ALA A 518 5.45 3.03 -10.37
N SER A 519 5.68 3.46 -9.13
CA SER A 519 5.47 2.61 -7.94
C SER A 519 5.50 3.45 -6.65
N SER A 520 5.03 2.90 -5.53
CA SER A 520 5.30 3.43 -4.19
C SER A 520 6.78 3.43 -3.81
N SER A 521 7.63 2.71 -4.55
CA SER A 521 9.08 2.73 -4.30
C SER A 521 9.69 4.12 -4.47
N VAL A 522 9.03 5.04 -5.22
CA VAL A 522 9.52 6.40 -5.45
C VAL A 522 9.19 7.37 -4.30
N PHE A 523 8.39 6.99 -3.30
CA PHE A 523 7.96 7.88 -2.23
C PHE A 523 9.13 8.28 -1.34
N PRO A 524 9.44 9.59 -1.16
CA PRO A 524 10.47 10.06 -0.23
C PRO A 524 10.12 9.82 1.24
N THR A 525 8.83 9.95 1.59
CA THR A 525 8.26 9.73 2.92
C THR A 525 7.02 8.85 2.82
N GLY A 526 6.71 8.13 3.87
CA GLY A 526 5.58 7.19 3.91
C GLY A 526 4.24 7.83 4.26
N GLY A 527 4.22 8.92 5.05
CA GLY A 527 3.00 9.42 5.66
C GLY A 527 2.22 8.30 6.35
N VAL A 528 0.88 8.40 6.35
CA VAL A 528 -0.01 7.32 6.86
C VAL A 528 -1.02 6.86 5.79
N ALA A 529 -0.89 7.38 4.59
CA ALA A 529 -1.80 7.08 3.50
C ALA A 529 -1.52 5.70 2.91
N SER A 530 -2.57 4.87 2.79
CA SER A 530 -2.44 3.63 1.99
C SER A 530 -1.96 3.97 0.57
N PRO A 531 -0.86 3.40 0.06
CA PRO A 531 -0.12 3.93 -1.09
C PRO A 531 -0.87 3.85 -2.42
N THR A 532 -1.88 2.97 -2.56
CA THR A 532 -2.49 2.65 -3.86
C THR A 532 -3.12 3.86 -4.56
N LEU A 533 -3.79 4.76 -3.81
CA LEU A 533 -4.39 5.97 -4.41
C LEU A 533 -3.30 6.88 -5.01
N THR A 534 -2.22 7.10 -4.27
CA THR A 534 -1.08 7.92 -4.73
C THR A 534 -0.30 7.25 -5.86
N ILE A 535 -0.14 5.92 -5.84
CA ILE A 535 0.43 5.16 -6.96
C ILE A 535 -0.35 5.41 -8.25
N VAL A 536 -1.70 5.37 -8.19
CA VAL A 536 -2.55 5.60 -9.37
C VAL A 536 -2.46 7.07 -9.82
N ALA A 537 -2.47 8.02 -8.89
CA ALA A 537 -2.33 9.45 -9.21
C ALA A 537 -0.97 9.76 -9.88
N LEU A 538 0.13 9.23 -9.33
CA LEU A 538 1.47 9.38 -9.94
C LEU A 538 1.57 8.68 -11.30
N ALA A 539 0.93 7.53 -11.49
CA ALA A 539 0.91 6.85 -12.79
C ALA A 539 0.18 7.68 -13.85
N ILE A 540 -0.90 8.37 -13.47
CA ILE A 540 -1.63 9.30 -14.36
C ILE A 540 -0.74 10.50 -14.71
N ARG A 541 -0.06 11.11 -13.71
CA ARG A 541 0.89 12.21 -13.93
C ARG A 541 2.04 11.78 -14.85
N LEU A 542 2.63 10.62 -14.58
CA LEU A 542 3.75 10.08 -15.35
C LEU A 542 3.37 9.79 -16.81
N ALA A 543 2.12 9.43 -17.11
CA ALA A 543 1.68 9.24 -18.49
C ALA A 543 1.83 10.51 -19.33
N ALA A 544 1.56 11.70 -18.76
CA ALA A 544 1.77 12.97 -19.43
C ALA A 544 3.27 13.25 -19.65
N THR A 545 4.12 12.98 -18.65
CA THR A 545 5.58 13.13 -18.73
C THR A 545 6.19 12.23 -19.83
N VAL A 546 5.84 10.93 -19.82
CA VAL A 546 6.33 9.98 -20.85
C VAL A 546 5.84 10.38 -22.24
N SER A 547 4.58 10.80 -22.38
CA SER A 547 4.02 11.29 -23.64
C SER A 547 4.79 12.52 -24.18
N ALA A 548 5.09 13.48 -23.31
CA ALA A 548 5.87 14.67 -23.68
C ALA A 548 7.30 14.30 -24.11
N SER A 549 7.94 13.35 -23.42
CA SER A 549 9.31 12.92 -23.71
C SER A 549 9.50 12.25 -25.09
N LEU A 550 8.42 11.71 -25.67
CA LEU A 550 8.43 11.13 -27.01
C LEU A 550 8.34 12.19 -28.12
N ARG A 551 7.79 13.39 -27.81
CA ARG A 551 7.65 14.50 -28.76
C ARG A 551 8.93 15.32 -28.89
N SER A 552 9.79 15.32 -27.87
CA SER A 552 11.09 15.96 -27.92
C SER A 552 12.11 14.97 -28.50
N PRO A 553 12.72 15.22 -29.69
CA PRO A 553 13.80 14.39 -30.17
C PRO A 553 14.89 14.38 -29.10
N ALA A 554 15.41 13.20 -28.76
CA ALA A 554 16.60 13.10 -27.93
C ALA A 554 17.68 14.00 -28.60
N GLY A 555 18.07 15.05 -27.89
CA GLY A 555 19.07 15.97 -28.39
C GLY A 555 20.31 15.16 -28.80
N VAL A 556 20.55 15.09 -30.08
CA VAL A 556 21.86 14.74 -30.65
C VAL A 556 22.78 15.81 -30.11
N GLY A 557 23.56 15.47 -29.11
CA GLY A 557 24.63 16.32 -28.61
C GLY A 557 25.55 16.67 -29.76
N SER A 558 25.45 17.89 -30.24
CA SER A 558 26.49 18.50 -31.07
C SER A 558 27.63 18.94 -30.18
N GLY A 559 28.79 18.34 -30.37
CA GLY A 559 30.06 18.85 -29.89
C GLY A 559 30.76 17.95 -28.90
#